data_7102e234986f7fc95d06a56f19f32c6d
#
_entry.id   7102e234986f7fc95d06a56f19f32c6d
#
_cell.length_a   1.000
_cell.length_b   1.000
_cell.length_c   1.000
_cell.angle_alpha   90.00
_cell.angle_beta   90.00
_cell.angle_gamma   90.00
#
_symmetry.space_group_name_H-M   'P 1'
#
loop_
_entity.id
_entity.type
_entity.pdbx_description
1 polymer ?
#
loop_
_entity_poly.entity_id
_entity_poly.type
_entity_poly.pdbx_seq_one_letter_code
_entity_poly.pdbx_strand_id
1 'polypeptide(L)'
;MLLLSRPKSNKLESLRGYILRLSQANSYHTTQYVLEMADLWTGRNYDTASKYVLGDADLSKLAKITNMPLQDLESLRYGLNDQKQSIIHNHHIANEHLRLDYPRICPICLESNNMALAVWDIPALTVCPTHHIHLFDHCPECDTRLRWNRPGIHQCHNCECDYRHYTGDKILLKEYRLSRFIYQLCMNKEVNNRLIPEVLRNHSLAEVLEMVSALATFDYQLLDDAEKSRKFLSLKSAPNYQLHEHYSNAMSYLDNWPHNFCQLLSDSRKVRRDKGANDGISKEIGAPFYLINANQERAIYQPLWEAYNAYRKQSIRQTMEDLKQKRINADQVAVRVAAKELDVRPEQLQRFCKRLKIPLKSTNSNIKLISRKHLPALKELLEKLLTISESSEKLGITVYQLRGMIRKGGIIPFRGPTVDKSRGWYFEPEAIDTLLHEINKRCLFKGYKRTHCLSLQQSIEQLSYHRIGLPEIVDAILSDQLQPASASKAPVLGDLLFSEAEVRALRPSIQSSSKYWQPLDIQKHLGCNKDIVYGLLNDDHLPMEKIHLPGRSRPVVACKKSAVIAFKDKFYLLRTLSQQTGIVSEKLRKLLKTKKINPVSGPTVDNGYCHFYRKNKTIKKALKELIPG
;
A
#
# COMPACT_ATOMS: atom_id res chain seq x y z
N MET A 1 -48.75 11.97 9.47
CA MET A 1 -49.30 11.90 8.10
C MET A 1 -49.07 10.49 7.61
N LEU A 2 -50.07 9.86 6.96
CA LEU A 2 -49.93 8.55 6.35
C LEU A 2 -49.70 8.72 4.85
N LEU A 3 -48.92 7.83 4.25
CA LEU A 3 -48.80 7.75 2.80
C LEU A 3 -50.12 7.28 2.19
N LEU A 4 -50.45 7.74 0.97
CA LEU A 4 -51.71 7.42 0.30
C LEU A 4 -51.75 5.94 -0.11
N SER A 5 -50.69 5.46 -0.74
CA SER A 5 -50.51 4.06 -1.12
C SER A 5 -49.46 3.39 -0.24
N ARG A 6 -49.81 2.23 0.30
CA ARG A 6 -49.00 1.51 1.31
C ARG A 6 -48.90 0.02 0.97
N PRO A 7 -48.12 -0.34 -0.05
CA PRO A 7 -47.92 -1.74 -0.41
C PRO A 7 -47.32 -2.52 0.77
N LYS A 8 -47.79 -3.74 0.99
CA LYS A 8 -47.21 -4.63 2.01
C LYS A 8 -45.78 -4.98 1.66
N SER A 9 -44.93 -5.10 2.65
CA SER A 9 -43.57 -5.62 2.49
C SER A 9 -43.57 -7.13 2.25
N ASN A 10 -42.49 -7.63 1.65
CA ASN A 10 -42.24 -9.05 1.49
C ASN A 10 -40.91 -9.39 2.18
N LYS A 11 -40.86 -10.48 2.95
CA LYS A 11 -39.66 -10.91 3.68
C LYS A 11 -38.44 -11.19 2.79
N LEU A 12 -38.63 -11.41 1.50
CA LEU A 12 -37.55 -11.62 0.54
C LEU A 12 -37.07 -10.30 -0.09
N GLU A 13 -37.80 -9.21 0.13
CA GLU A 13 -37.50 -7.89 -0.44
C GLU A 13 -36.42 -7.20 0.38
N SER A 14 -35.54 -6.42 -0.27
CA SER A 14 -34.61 -5.54 0.45
C SER A 14 -35.36 -4.29 0.96
N LEU A 15 -34.94 -3.74 2.10
CA LEU A 15 -35.53 -2.52 2.64
C LEU A 15 -35.47 -1.36 1.61
N ARG A 16 -34.38 -1.28 0.84
CA ARG A 16 -34.25 -0.27 -0.23
C ARG A 16 -35.21 -0.52 -1.38
N GLY A 17 -35.41 -1.77 -1.75
CA GLY A 17 -36.41 -2.18 -2.75
C GLY A 17 -37.80 -1.78 -2.30
N TYR A 18 -38.13 -2.06 -1.05
CA TYR A 18 -39.41 -1.67 -0.45
C TYR A 18 -39.65 -0.15 -0.49
N ILE A 19 -38.66 0.65 -0.06
CA ILE A 19 -38.73 2.12 -0.07
C ILE A 19 -38.91 2.64 -1.51
N LEU A 20 -38.22 2.07 -2.48
CA LEU A 20 -38.36 2.45 -3.89
C LEU A 20 -39.77 2.10 -4.42
N ARG A 21 -40.28 0.92 -4.12
CA ARG A 21 -41.64 0.49 -4.49
C ARG A 21 -42.71 1.34 -3.79
N LEU A 22 -42.45 1.73 -2.54
CA LEU A 22 -43.34 2.64 -1.79
C LEU A 22 -43.33 4.05 -2.43
N SER A 23 -42.19 4.57 -2.84
CA SER A 23 -42.07 5.83 -3.59
C SER A 23 -42.85 5.79 -4.89
N GLN A 24 -42.69 4.74 -5.67
CA GLN A 24 -43.39 4.52 -6.93
C GLN A 24 -44.92 4.46 -6.72
N ALA A 25 -45.38 3.72 -5.70
CA ALA A 25 -46.81 3.57 -5.40
C ALA A 25 -47.47 4.90 -5.00
N ASN A 26 -46.70 5.89 -4.56
CA ASN A 26 -47.17 7.24 -4.25
C ASN A 26 -46.77 8.27 -5.32
N SER A 27 -46.36 7.83 -6.51
CA SER A 27 -46.02 8.69 -7.65
C SER A 27 -44.87 9.67 -7.36
N TYR A 28 -43.97 9.32 -6.45
CA TYR A 28 -42.77 10.12 -6.21
C TYR A 28 -41.66 9.75 -7.20
N HIS A 29 -41.04 10.76 -7.80
CA HIS A 29 -39.96 10.57 -8.76
C HIS A 29 -38.62 10.11 -8.12
N THR A 30 -38.52 10.17 -6.79
CA THR A 30 -37.31 9.79 -6.06
C THR A 30 -37.66 9.16 -4.72
N THR A 31 -36.81 8.27 -4.23
CA THR A 31 -36.93 7.69 -2.90
C THR A 31 -36.67 8.72 -1.79
N GLN A 32 -36.06 9.86 -2.12
CA GLN A 32 -35.71 10.91 -1.19
C GLN A 32 -36.91 11.41 -0.38
N TYR A 33 -38.06 11.62 -1.04
CA TYR A 33 -39.26 12.10 -0.34
C TYR A 33 -39.74 11.16 0.78
N VAL A 34 -39.71 9.85 0.53
CA VAL A 34 -40.06 8.87 1.58
C VAL A 34 -39.01 8.86 2.69
N LEU A 35 -37.74 8.94 2.35
CA LEU A 35 -36.63 8.96 3.32
C LEU A 35 -36.67 10.24 4.19
N GLU A 36 -37.00 11.39 3.61
CA GLU A 36 -37.15 12.66 4.34
C GLU A 36 -38.36 12.59 5.28
N MET A 37 -39.54 12.12 4.83
CA MET A 37 -40.71 11.93 5.67
C MET A 37 -40.48 10.95 6.83
N ALA A 38 -39.58 9.99 6.63
CA ALA A 38 -39.20 9.00 7.63
C ALA A 38 -37.99 9.44 8.52
N ASP A 39 -37.43 10.64 8.33
CA ASP A 39 -36.21 11.15 8.95
C ASP A 39 -34.98 10.24 8.70
N LEU A 40 -34.96 9.54 7.60
CA LEU A 40 -33.88 8.63 7.20
C LEU A 40 -32.89 9.26 6.21
N TRP A 41 -33.19 10.45 5.71
CA TRP A 41 -32.35 11.15 4.74
C TRP A 41 -31.23 11.95 5.42
N THR A 42 -29.97 11.69 5.04
CA THR A 42 -28.77 12.35 5.59
C THR A 42 -28.07 13.28 4.61
N GLY A 43 -28.70 13.58 3.47
CA GLY A 43 -28.13 14.45 2.42
C GLY A 43 -27.12 13.77 1.49
N ARG A 44 -26.64 12.56 1.83
CA ARG A 44 -25.73 11.75 0.98
C ARG A 44 -26.30 10.35 0.83
N ASN A 45 -26.51 9.91 -0.41
CA ASN A 45 -27.11 8.59 -0.70
C ASN A 45 -26.39 7.40 -0.05
N TYR A 46 -25.05 7.43 0.01
CA TYR A 46 -24.24 6.35 0.58
C TYR A 46 -24.40 6.27 2.09
N ASP A 47 -24.16 7.37 2.79
CA ASP A 47 -24.24 7.42 4.25
C ASP A 47 -25.65 7.12 4.75
N THR A 48 -26.66 7.51 3.97
CA THR A 48 -28.06 7.22 4.24
C THR A 48 -28.34 5.72 4.26
N ALA A 49 -27.88 4.99 3.22
CA ALA A 49 -28.13 3.56 3.11
C ALA A 49 -27.45 2.76 4.23
N SER A 50 -26.20 3.07 4.57
CA SER A 50 -25.49 2.38 5.64
C SER A 50 -26.17 2.54 7.00
N LYS A 51 -26.84 3.68 7.24
CA LYS A 51 -27.56 3.92 8.50
C LYS A 51 -28.86 3.13 8.61
N TYR A 52 -29.71 3.12 7.59
CA TYR A 52 -31.01 2.48 7.73
C TYR A 52 -31.06 1.03 7.24
N VAL A 53 -30.10 0.57 6.44
CA VAL A 53 -30.01 -0.83 6.01
C VAL A 53 -29.14 -1.68 6.94
N LEU A 54 -27.97 -1.17 7.31
CA LEU A 54 -27.00 -1.89 8.15
C LEU A 54 -27.01 -1.43 9.60
N GLY A 55 -27.29 -0.16 9.84
CA GLY A 55 -27.18 0.47 11.15
C GLY A 55 -28.46 0.40 11.97
N ASP A 56 -28.51 1.27 12.94
CA ASP A 56 -29.54 1.36 13.98
C ASP A 56 -30.48 2.57 13.82
N ALA A 57 -30.57 3.13 12.60
CA ALA A 57 -31.48 4.22 12.34
C ALA A 57 -32.92 3.85 12.75
N ASP A 58 -33.62 4.78 13.43
CA ASP A 58 -34.97 4.55 13.90
C ASP A 58 -35.97 4.46 12.72
N LEU A 59 -36.57 3.30 12.52
CA LEU A 59 -37.61 3.06 11.50
C LEU A 59 -39.03 3.39 12.00
N SER A 60 -39.21 3.90 13.22
CA SER A 60 -40.53 4.16 13.80
C SER A 60 -41.36 5.15 12.99
N LYS A 61 -40.75 6.17 12.38
CA LYS A 61 -41.46 7.11 11.50
C LYS A 61 -41.86 6.43 10.18
N LEU A 62 -40.99 5.59 9.59
CA LEU A 62 -41.35 4.81 8.42
C LEU A 62 -42.50 3.88 8.71
N ALA A 63 -42.51 3.21 9.86
CA ALA A 63 -43.62 2.39 10.34
C ALA A 63 -44.94 3.18 10.45
N LYS A 64 -44.89 4.39 11.03
CA LYS A 64 -46.03 5.28 11.15
C LYS A 64 -46.57 5.70 9.79
N ILE A 65 -45.74 6.20 8.87
CA ILE A 65 -46.23 6.70 7.55
C ILE A 65 -46.73 5.57 6.65
N THR A 66 -46.24 4.35 6.83
CA THR A 66 -46.67 3.16 6.09
C THR A 66 -47.81 2.39 6.76
N ASN A 67 -48.15 2.72 8.02
CA ASN A 67 -49.05 1.96 8.87
C ASN A 67 -48.68 0.46 8.95
N MET A 68 -47.40 0.18 9.06
CA MET A 68 -46.87 -1.19 9.18
C MET A 68 -46.30 -1.42 10.61
N PRO A 69 -46.36 -2.66 11.09
CA PRO A 69 -45.62 -3.05 12.30
C PRO A 69 -44.13 -2.76 12.11
N LEU A 70 -43.51 -2.14 13.14
CA LEU A 70 -42.06 -1.86 13.11
C LEU A 70 -41.24 -3.12 12.88
N GLN A 71 -41.66 -4.23 13.46
CA GLN A 71 -40.98 -5.52 13.34
C GLN A 71 -40.92 -6.02 11.87
N ASP A 72 -41.95 -5.74 11.07
CA ASP A 72 -41.96 -6.13 9.66
C ASP A 72 -40.94 -5.33 8.85
N LEU A 73 -40.76 -4.04 9.15
CA LEU A 73 -39.74 -3.21 8.55
C LEU A 73 -38.34 -3.59 9.02
N GLU A 74 -38.15 -3.86 10.33
CA GLU A 74 -36.90 -4.33 10.88
C GLU A 74 -36.47 -5.67 10.26
N SER A 75 -37.43 -6.54 9.88
CA SER A 75 -37.12 -7.81 9.21
C SER A 75 -36.56 -7.66 7.79
N LEU A 76 -36.69 -6.48 7.18
CA LEU A 76 -36.13 -6.15 5.86
C LEU A 76 -34.71 -5.54 5.97
N ARG A 77 -34.31 -5.18 7.17
CA ARG A 77 -32.98 -4.65 7.48
C ARG A 77 -31.99 -5.79 7.57
N TYR A 78 -30.75 -5.54 7.16
CA TYR A 78 -29.69 -6.54 7.30
C TYR A 78 -29.12 -6.59 8.72
N GLY A 79 -29.33 -5.58 9.54
CA GLY A 79 -28.82 -5.53 10.91
C GLY A 79 -27.31 -5.75 11.00
N LEU A 80 -26.77 -5.62 12.17
CA LEU A 80 -25.37 -5.95 12.46
C LEU A 80 -25.31 -6.81 13.73
N ASN A 81 -24.60 -7.93 13.68
CA ASN A 81 -24.27 -8.66 14.89
C ASN A 81 -23.08 -8.01 15.61
N ASP A 82 -22.71 -8.54 16.77
CA ASP A 82 -21.58 -8.07 17.59
C ASP A 82 -20.24 -8.09 16.82
N GLN A 83 -20.12 -8.93 15.78
CA GLN A 83 -18.95 -9.03 14.91
C GLN A 83 -19.01 -8.10 13.69
N LYS A 84 -19.99 -7.18 13.63
CA LYS A 84 -20.25 -6.28 12.50
C LYS A 84 -20.53 -6.99 11.17
N GLN A 85 -21.11 -8.17 11.22
CA GLN A 85 -21.61 -8.89 10.05
C GLN A 85 -23.07 -8.58 9.85
N SER A 86 -23.48 -8.45 8.60
CA SER A 86 -24.89 -8.29 8.19
C SER A 86 -25.62 -9.63 8.18
N ILE A 87 -26.90 -9.62 8.50
CA ILE A 87 -27.76 -10.80 8.50
C ILE A 87 -28.71 -10.71 7.31
N ILE A 88 -28.55 -11.61 6.35
CA ILE A 88 -29.45 -11.75 5.19
C ILE A 88 -30.02 -13.16 5.19
N HIS A 89 -31.37 -13.28 5.27
CA HIS A 89 -32.06 -14.56 5.28
C HIS A 89 -31.43 -15.57 6.26
N ASN A 90 -31.16 -15.13 7.49
CA ASN A 90 -30.52 -15.90 8.57
C ASN A 90 -29.02 -16.27 8.33
N HIS A 91 -28.38 -15.75 7.30
CA HIS A 91 -26.96 -15.92 7.08
C HIS A 91 -26.17 -14.70 7.54
N HIS A 92 -25.13 -14.92 8.31
CA HIS A 92 -24.19 -13.88 8.72
C HIS A 92 -23.17 -13.65 7.62
N ILE A 93 -23.14 -12.47 7.04
CA ILE A 93 -22.32 -12.13 5.87
C ILE A 93 -21.50 -10.88 6.20
N ALA A 94 -20.19 -10.91 5.96
CA ALA A 94 -19.36 -9.73 6.11
C ALA A 94 -19.78 -8.62 5.13
N ASN A 95 -19.79 -7.36 5.59
CA ASN A 95 -20.24 -6.22 4.79
C ASN A 95 -19.43 -6.02 3.49
N GLU A 96 -18.23 -6.56 3.43
CA GLU A 96 -17.44 -6.58 2.19
C GLU A 96 -18.04 -7.46 1.09
N HIS A 97 -18.87 -8.42 1.45
CA HIS A 97 -19.60 -9.28 0.52
C HIS A 97 -21.03 -8.77 0.22
N LEU A 98 -21.27 -7.50 0.49
CA LEU A 98 -22.54 -6.83 0.15
C LEU A 98 -22.29 -5.62 -0.75
N ARG A 99 -23.21 -5.41 -1.69
CA ARG A 99 -23.23 -4.27 -2.61
C ARG A 99 -24.50 -3.46 -2.41
N LEU A 100 -24.40 -2.41 -1.63
CA LEU A 100 -25.53 -1.55 -1.28
C LEU A 100 -25.63 -0.28 -2.13
N ASP A 101 -24.54 0.13 -2.79
CA ASP A 101 -24.49 1.41 -3.50
C ASP A 101 -25.38 1.44 -4.74
N TYR A 102 -25.42 0.35 -5.47
CA TYR A 102 -26.13 0.22 -6.74
C TYR A 102 -26.97 -1.04 -6.75
N PRO A 103 -28.26 -0.94 -7.19
CA PRO A 103 -29.11 -2.11 -7.32
C PRO A 103 -28.69 -3.00 -8.48
N ARG A 104 -29.00 -4.28 -8.34
CA ARG A 104 -29.01 -5.24 -9.43
C ARG A 104 -30.39 -5.85 -9.49
N ILE A 105 -30.89 -6.07 -10.68
CA ILE A 105 -32.27 -6.50 -10.91
C ILE A 105 -32.35 -7.58 -11.97
N CYS A 106 -33.36 -8.43 -11.86
CA CYS A 106 -33.81 -9.29 -12.95
C CYS A 106 -35.09 -8.73 -13.52
N PRO A 107 -35.11 -8.26 -14.78
CA PRO A 107 -36.31 -7.66 -15.39
C PRO A 107 -37.54 -8.58 -15.32
N ILE A 108 -37.37 -9.87 -15.59
CA ILE A 108 -38.44 -10.87 -15.57
C ILE A 108 -38.99 -11.09 -14.15
N CYS A 109 -38.13 -11.07 -13.13
CA CYS A 109 -38.58 -11.11 -11.74
C CYS A 109 -39.37 -9.83 -11.36
N LEU A 110 -38.97 -8.66 -11.89
CA LEU A 110 -39.67 -7.40 -11.63
C LEU A 110 -41.08 -7.42 -12.25
N GLU A 111 -41.25 -8.01 -13.44
CA GLU A 111 -42.54 -8.18 -14.06
C GLU A 111 -43.46 -9.07 -13.21
N SER A 112 -42.93 -10.20 -12.70
CA SER A 112 -43.72 -11.18 -11.96
C SER A 112 -44.07 -10.74 -10.53
N ASN A 113 -43.12 -10.09 -9.83
CA ASN A 113 -43.17 -9.87 -8.37
C ASN A 113 -43.13 -8.38 -7.98
N ASN A 114 -42.76 -7.50 -8.89
CA ASN A 114 -42.60 -6.06 -8.68
C ASN A 114 -41.82 -5.70 -7.39
N MET A 115 -40.74 -6.43 -7.08
CA MET A 115 -39.91 -6.21 -5.90
C MET A 115 -38.43 -6.52 -6.18
N ALA A 116 -37.52 -5.85 -5.44
CA ALA A 116 -36.09 -6.13 -5.46
C ALA A 116 -35.72 -7.08 -4.32
N LEU A 117 -35.19 -8.26 -4.66
CA LEU A 117 -34.84 -9.27 -3.68
C LEU A 117 -33.57 -8.89 -2.91
N ALA A 118 -33.55 -9.08 -1.61
CA ALA A 118 -32.40 -8.83 -0.75
C ALA A 118 -31.14 -9.63 -1.18
N VAL A 119 -31.32 -10.84 -1.67
CA VAL A 119 -30.24 -11.70 -2.16
C VAL A 119 -29.49 -11.12 -3.36
N TRP A 120 -30.07 -10.18 -4.10
CA TRP A 120 -29.40 -9.49 -5.19
C TRP A 120 -28.32 -8.51 -4.71
N ASP A 121 -28.30 -8.16 -3.43
CA ASP A 121 -27.26 -7.33 -2.84
C ASP A 121 -25.95 -8.10 -2.57
N ILE A 122 -25.94 -9.44 -2.77
CA ILE A 122 -24.74 -10.28 -2.69
C ILE A 122 -24.01 -10.29 -4.04
N PRO A 123 -22.83 -9.64 -4.19
CA PRO A 123 -22.11 -9.51 -5.48
C PRO A 123 -21.87 -10.83 -6.21
N ALA A 124 -21.60 -11.90 -5.48
CA ALA A 124 -21.35 -13.22 -6.04
C ALA A 124 -22.57 -13.87 -6.70
N LEU A 125 -23.79 -13.36 -6.44
CA LEU A 125 -24.99 -13.74 -7.17
C LEU A 125 -25.15 -12.83 -8.41
N THR A 126 -24.60 -13.23 -9.52
CA THR A 126 -24.50 -12.43 -10.76
C THR A 126 -25.58 -12.74 -11.79
N VAL A 127 -26.22 -13.89 -11.67
CA VAL A 127 -27.26 -14.41 -12.59
C VAL A 127 -28.52 -14.72 -11.80
N CYS A 128 -29.68 -14.39 -12.35
CA CYS A 128 -30.95 -14.78 -11.78
C CYS A 128 -31.13 -16.31 -11.86
N PRO A 129 -31.23 -17.03 -10.73
CA PRO A 129 -31.30 -18.49 -10.76
C PRO A 129 -32.65 -19.03 -11.26
N THR A 130 -33.68 -18.17 -11.33
CA THR A 130 -35.02 -18.53 -11.84
C THR A 130 -35.12 -18.31 -13.34
N HIS A 131 -34.53 -17.22 -13.84
CA HIS A 131 -34.68 -16.83 -15.24
C HIS A 131 -33.41 -17.07 -16.07
N HIS A 132 -32.29 -17.40 -15.45
CA HIS A 132 -31.00 -17.77 -16.05
C HIS A 132 -30.40 -16.66 -16.92
N ILE A 133 -30.60 -15.42 -16.55
CA ILE A 133 -30.06 -14.23 -17.22
C ILE A 133 -29.19 -13.44 -16.24
N HIS A 134 -28.24 -12.67 -16.74
CA HIS A 134 -27.49 -11.76 -15.88
C HIS A 134 -28.42 -10.81 -15.13
N LEU A 135 -28.09 -10.50 -13.87
CA LEU A 135 -28.71 -9.37 -13.21
C LEU A 135 -28.23 -8.08 -13.89
N PHE A 136 -29.16 -7.18 -14.17
CA PHE A 136 -28.86 -5.88 -14.74
C PHE A 136 -28.37 -4.94 -13.63
N ASP A 137 -27.25 -4.31 -13.82
CA ASP A 137 -26.74 -3.22 -12.98
C ASP A 137 -26.52 -1.93 -13.80
N HIS A 138 -26.73 -2.01 -15.11
CA HIS A 138 -26.79 -0.88 -16.05
C HIS A 138 -28.09 -0.92 -16.82
N CYS A 139 -28.55 0.24 -17.26
CA CYS A 139 -29.71 0.37 -18.10
C CYS A 139 -29.45 -0.23 -19.49
N PRO A 140 -30.26 -1.14 -19.98
CA PRO A 140 -30.04 -1.75 -21.29
C PRO A 140 -30.20 -0.77 -22.46
N GLU A 141 -30.88 0.38 -22.26
CA GLU A 141 -31.08 1.39 -23.30
C GLU A 141 -29.99 2.45 -23.33
N CYS A 142 -29.65 3.05 -22.18
CA CYS A 142 -28.74 4.18 -22.12
C CYS A 142 -27.41 3.87 -21.43
N ASP A 143 -27.17 2.63 -21.08
CA ASP A 143 -25.95 2.11 -20.39
C ASP A 143 -25.59 2.85 -19.09
N THR A 144 -26.49 3.66 -18.53
CA THR A 144 -26.26 4.32 -17.25
C THR A 144 -26.41 3.31 -16.12
N ARG A 145 -25.48 3.34 -15.17
CA ARG A 145 -25.53 2.48 -13.98
C ARG A 145 -26.80 2.70 -13.18
N LEU A 146 -27.49 1.64 -12.78
CA LEU A 146 -28.72 1.71 -12.01
C LEU A 146 -28.49 2.40 -10.67
N ARG A 147 -29.47 3.20 -10.22
CA ARG A 147 -29.47 3.85 -8.90
C ARG A 147 -30.70 3.43 -8.12
N TRP A 148 -30.57 3.44 -6.78
CA TRP A 148 -31.72 3.28 -5.90
C TRP A 148 -32.68 4.48 -5.95
N ASN A 149 -32.13 5.67 -6.12
CA ASN A 149 -32.88 6.89 -6.28
C ASN A 149 -33.36 7.04 -7.74
N ARG A 150 -34.55 6.51 -8.05
CA ARG A 150 -35.15 6.51 -9.37
C ARG A 150 -36.70 6.50 -9.26
N PRO A 151 -37.45 6.83 -10.34
CA PRO A 151 -38.90 6.98 -10.30
C PRO A 151 -39.66 5.71 -9.94
N GLY A 152 -39.17 4.55 -10.33
CA GLY A 152 -39.83 3.28 -10.07
C GLY A 152 -38.86 2.11 -10.04
N ILE A 153 -39.30 0.97 -9.50
CA ILE A 153 -38.47 -0.21 -9.34
C ILE A 153 -38.01 -0.77 -10.70
N HIS A 154 -38.83 -0.60 -11.73
CA HIS A 154 -38.59 -1.07 -13.09
C HIS A 154 -38.22 0.05 -14.08
N GLN A 155 -38.02 1.29 -13.61
CA GLN A 155 -37.80 2.46 -14.47
C GLN A 155 -36.38 3.03 -14.33
N CYS A 156 -35.79 3.41 -15.46
CA CYS A 156 -34.47 4.06 -15.47
C CYS A 156 -34.59 5.49 -14.94
N HIS A 157 -33.57 5.92 -14.16
CA HIS A 157 -33.51 7.30 -13.67
C HIS A 157 -33.05 8.31 -14.72
N ASN A 158 -32.47 7.85 -15.83
CA ASN A 158 -31.87 8.71 -16.85
C ASN A 158 -32.74 8.80 -18.14
N CYS A 159 -33.14 7.67 -18.70
CA CYS A 159 -33.94 7.63 -19.94
C CYS A 159 -35.36 7.18 -19.73
N GLU A 160 -35.76 6.89 -18.48
CA GLU A 160 -37.11 6.47 -18.08
C GLU A 160 -37.61 5.16 -18.73
N CYS A 161 -36.77 4.44 -19.49
CA CYS A 161 -37.16 3.15 -20.07
C CYS A 161 -37.63 2.17 -19.00
N ASP A 162 -38.55 1.30 -19.37
CA ASP A 162 -39.04 0.23 -18.51
C ASP A 162 -38.21 -1.03 -18.70
N TYR A 163 -37.53 -1.46 -17.65
CA TYR A 163 -36.64 -2.63 -17.67
C TYR A 163 -37.35 -3.93 -18.00
N ARG A 164 -38.65 -4.04 -17.76
CA ARG A 164 -39.46 -5.25 -18.02
C ARG A 164 -39.54 -5.59 -19.52
N HIS A 165 -39.31 -4.62 -20.38
CA HIS A 165 -39.28 -4.82 -21.84
C HIS A 165 -38.00 -5.48 -22.34
N TYR A 166 -37.02 -5.69 -21.46
CA TYR A 166 -35.72 -6.24 -21.84
C TYR A 166 -35.55 -7.64 -21.26
N THR A 167 -34.94 -8.50 -22.06
CA THR A 167 -34.49 -9.84 -21.65
C THR A 167 -33.00 -9.96 -21.92
N GLY A 168 -32.29 -10.74 -21.09
CA GLY A 168 -30.89 -11.05 -21.32
C GLY A 168 -30.71 -12.42 -21.95
N ASP A 169 -29.52 -12.69 -22.43
CA ASP A 169 -29.13 -14.00 -22.92
C ASP A 169 -29.15 -15.04 -21.79
N LYS A 170 -29.57 -16.27 -22.17
CA LYS A 170 -29.61 -17.39 -21.23
C LYS A 170 -28.18 -17.88 -20.93
N ILE A 171 -27.86 -17.94 -19.66
CA ILE A 171 -26.58 -18.41 -19.13
C ILE A 171 -26.66 -19.91 -18.83
N LEU A 172 -25.60 -20.63 -19.13
CA LEU A 172 -25.53 -22.08 -18.87
C LEU A 172 -25.39 -22.37 -17.37
N LEU A 173 -26.03 -23.44 -16.93
CA LEU A 173 -26.07 -23.83 -15.49
C LEU A 173 -24.66 -23.90 -14.86
N LYS A 174 -23.68 -24.40 -15.60
CA LYS A 174 -22.29 -24.50 -15.14
C LYS A 174 -21.71 -23.14 -14.75
N GLU A 175 -22.06 -22.09 -15.46
CA GLU A 175 -21.54 -20.72 -15.28
C GLU A 175 -22.22 -20.02 -14.10
N TYR A 176 -23.52 -20.24 -13.85
CA TYR A 176 -24.24 -19.59 -12.76
C TYR A 176 -24.49 -20.48 -11.53
N ARG A 177 -23.85 -21.65 -11.41
CA ARG A 177 -24.03 -22.58 -10.28
C ARG A 177 -23.81 -21.94 -8.92
N LEU A 178 -22.85 -20.97 -8.81
CA LEU A 178 -22.64 -20.20 -7.59
C LEU A 178 -23.86 -19.35 -7.25
N SER A 179 -24.41 -18.61 -8.22
CA SER A 179 -25.63 -17.82 -8.04
C SER A 179 -26.80 -18.68 -7.60
N ARG A 180 -26.95 -19.86 -8.18
CA ARG A 180 -27.98 -20.83 -7.80
C ARG A 180 -27.77 -21.35 -6.38
N PHE A 181 -26.56 -21.68 -6.01
CA PHE A 181 -26.21 -22.15 -4.66
C PHE A 181 -26.55 -21.09 -3.60
N ILE A 182 -26.09 -19.84 -3.80
CA ILE A 182 -26.37 -18.73 -2.89
C ILE A 182 -27.89 -18.54 -2.74
N TYR A 183 -28.62 -18.55 -3.86
CA TYR A 183 -30.07 -18.40 -3.85
C TYR A 183 -30.77 -19.53 -3.11
N GLN A 184 -30.37 -20.78 -3.33
CA GLN A 184 -30.95 -21.94 -2.64
C GLN A 184 -30.76 -21.84 -1.12
N LEU A 185 -29.58 -21.48 -0.66
CA LEU A 185 -29.30 -21.27 0.77
C LEU A 185 -30.16 -20.15 1.35
N CYS A 186 -30.18 -18.97 0.71
CA CYS A 186 -30.94 -17.82 1.20
C CYS A 186 -32.45 -18.06 1.18
N MET A 187 -32.97 -18.89 0.28
CA MET A 187 -34.39 -19.23 0.16
C MET A 187 -34.78 -20.50 0.93
N ASN A 188 -33.88 -21.04 1.75
CA ASN A 188 -34.09 -22.31 2.47
C ASN A 188 -34.56 -23.45 1.55
N LYS A 189 -34.04 -23.52 0.32
CA LYS A 189 -34.32 -24.58 -0.65
C LYS A 189 -33.28 -25.67 -0.54
N GLU A 190 -33.66 -26.87 -0.95
CA GLU A 190 -32.72 -27.99 -1.00
C GLU A 190 -31.53 -27.67 -1.92
N VAL A 191 -30.33 -27.87 -1.40
CA VAL A 191 -29.09 -27.56 -2.12
C VAL A 191 -28.60 -28.80 -2.85
N ASN A 192 -28.45 -28.68 -4.17
CA ASN A 192 -27.83 -29.73 -4.96
C ASN A 192 -26.29 -29.69 -4.82
N ASN A 193 -25.77 -30.44 -3.89
CA ASN A 193 -24.32 -30.51 -3.61
C ASN A 193 -23.47 -31.00 -4.79
N ARG A 194 -24.05 -31.62 -5.82
CA ARG A 194 -23.30 -32.03 -7.03
C ARG A 194 -22.86 -30.85 -7.89
N LEU A 195 -23.51 -29.70 -7.77
CA LEU A 195 -23.16 -28.48 -8.51
C LEU A 195 -22.06 -27.68 -7.86
N ILE A 196 -21.71 -28.00 -6.62
CA ILE A 196 -20.75 -27.26 -5.82
C ILE A 196 -19.45 -28.06 -5.71
N PRO A 197 -18.29 -27.44 -5.95
CA PRO A 197 -16.99 -28.07 -5.72
C PRO A 197 -16.89 -28.66 -4.32
N GLU A 198 -16.24 -29.80 -4.21
CA GLU A 198 -16.14 -30.54 -2.95
C GLU A 198 -15.55 -29.69 -1.83
N VAL A 199 -14.58 -28.86 -2.16
CA VAL A 199 -13.89 -27.96 -1.22
C VAL A 199 -14.85 -26.95 -0.56
N LEU A 200 -15.98 -26.64 -1.17
CA LEU A 200 -16.97 -25.68 -0.65
C LEU A 200 -18.14 -26.36 0.10
N ARG A 201 -18.20 -27.68 0.10
CA ARG A 201 -19.29 -28.40 0.78
C ARG A 201 -19.13 -28.30 2.29
N ASN A 202 -20.25 -28.28 2.99
CA ASN A 202 -20.31 -28.22 4.46
C ASN A 202 -19.75 -26.93 5.10
N HIS A 203 -19.56 -25.89 4.30
CA HIS A 203 -19.19 -24.57 4.80
C HIS A 203 -20.39 -23.62 4.82
N SER A 204 -20.34 -22.64 5.72
CA SER A 204 -21.34 -21.58 5.80
C SER A 204 -21.32 -20.71 4.53
N LEU A 205 -22.43 -20.02 4.25
CA LEU A 205 -22.49 -19.08 3.14
C LEU A 205 -21.40 -17.99 3.24
N ALA A 206 -21.12 -17.51 4.46
CA ALA A 206 -20.06 -16.52 4.71
C ALA A 206 -18.68 -17.02 4.28
N GLU A 207 -18.33 -18.24 4.68
CA GLU A 207 -17.05 -18.86 4.31
C GLU A 207 -16.93 -19.10 2.81
N VAL A 208 -18.01 -19.56 2.19
CA VAL A 208 -18.05 -19.75 0.73
C VAL A 208 -17.86 -18.41 0.00
N LEU A 209 -18.58 -17.35 0.41
CA LEU A 209 -18.44 -16.01 -0.19
C LEU A 209 -17.01 -15.47 -0.01
N GLU A 210 -16.42 -15.66 1.15
CA GLU A 210 -15.03 -15.25 1.42
C GLU A 210 -14.06 -15.97 0.47
N MET A 211 -14.15 -17.29 0.38
CA MET A 211 -13.29 -18.11 -0.47
C MET A 211 -13.42 -17.72 -1.95
N VAL A 212 -14.64 -17.68 -2.48
CA VAL A 212 -14.84 -17.40 -3.90
C VAL A 212 -14.52 -15.96 -4.27
N SER A 213 -14.74 -15.00 -3.36
CA SER A 213 -14.34 -13.60 -3.57
C SER A 213 -12.83 -13.44 -3.57
N ALA A 214 -12.12 -14.18 -2.73
CA ALA A 214 -10.67 -14.20 -2.73
C ALA A 214 -10.11 -14.75 -4.04
N LEU A 215 -10.63 -15.88 -4.53
CA LEU A 215 -10.24 -16.47 -5.80
C LEU A 215 -10.59 -15.58 -7.00
N ALA A 216 -11.75 -14.93 -6.99
CA ALA A 216 -12.15 -13.94 -8.00
C ALA A 216 -11.21 -12.72 -8.02
N THR A 217 -10.73 -12.30 -6.84
CA THR A 217 -9.72 -11.24 -6.75
C THR A 217 -8.38 -11.69 -7.33
N PHE A 218 -7.99 -12.95 -7.15
CA PHE A 218 -6.78 -13.49 -7.76
C PHE A 218 -6.89 -13.58 -9.27
N ASP A 219 -8.03 -14.02 -9.78
CA ASP A 219 -8.33 -14.02 -11.21
C ASP A 219 -8.15 -12.63 -11.82
N TYR A 220 -8.74 -11.61 -11.21
CA TYR A 220 -8.54 -10.22 -11.60
C TYR A 220 -7.07 -9.77 -11.57
N GLN A 221 -6.28 -10.24 -10.60
CA GLN A 221 -4.86 -9.89 -10.50
C GLN A 221 -3.98 -10.54 -11.57
N LEU A 222 -4.46 -11.59 -12.23
CA LEU A 222 -3.78 -12.20 -13.37
C LEU A 222 -3.88 -11.38 -14.65
N LEU A 223 -4.85 -10.47 -14.75
CA LEU A 223 -4.98 -9.54 -15.88
C LEU A 223 -3.74 -8.67 -16.03
N ASP A 224 -3.49 -8.18 -17.22
CA ASP A 224 -2.37 -7.29 -17.47
C ASP A 224 -2.57 -5.88 -16.85
N ASP A 225 -1.49 -5.09 -16.81
CA ASP A 225 -1.55 -3.78 -16.17
C ASP A 225 -2.34 -2.75 -16.99
N ALA A 226 -2.48 -2.95 -18.31
CA ALA A 226 -3.31 -2.12 -19.17
C ALA A 226 -4.81 -2.36 -18.91
N GLU A 227 -5.20 -3.60 -18.63
CA GLU A 227 -6.56 -3.96 -18.26
C GLU A 227 -6.89 -3.49 -16.84
N LYS A 228 -5.94 -3.61 -15.89
CA LYS A 228 -6.08 -3.12 -14.52
C LYS A 228 -6.22 -1.60 -14.44
N SER A 229 -5.50 -0.88 -15.27
CA SER A 229 -5.56 0.60 -15.31
C SER A 229 -6.92 1.12 -15.79
N ARG A 230 -7.74 0.27 -16.41
CA ARG A 230 -9.10 0.58 -16.84
C ARG A 230 -10.15 0.57 -15.73
N LYS A 231 -9.77 0.62 -14.44
CA LYS A 231 -10.68 1.10 -13.39
C LYS A 231 -11.31 0.13 -12.41
N PHE A 232 -10.68 -0.96 -12.03
CA PHE A 232 -11.25 -1.67 -10.90
C PHE A 232 -10.52 -1.36 -9.60
N LEU A 233 -11.14 -0.54 -8.76
CA LEU A 233 -10.70 -0.32 -7.38
C LEU A 233 -11.10 -1.50 -6.46
N SER A 234 -12.13 -2.27 -6.83
CA SER A 234 -12.57 -3.46 -6.09
C SER A 234 -13.62 -4.26 -6.88
N LEU A 235 -13.81 -5.56 -6.57
CA LEU A 235 -14.92 -6.35 -7.09
C LEU A 235 -16.29 -5.71 -6.82
N LYS A 236 -16.43 -4.92 -5.73
CA LYS A 236 -17.69 -4.20 -5.43
C LYS A 236 -18.09 -3.18 -6.48
N SER A 237 -17.14 -2.55 -7.15
CA SER A 237 -17.43 -1.51 -8.16
C SER A 237 -17.51 -2.04 -9.58
N ALA A 238 -17.14 -3.31 -9.82
CA ALA A 238 -17.16 -3.92 -11.13
C ALA A 238 -18.59 -4.06 -11.70
N PRO A 239 -18.81 -3.90 -13.01
CA PRO A 239 -20.07 -4.24 -13.66
C PRO A 239 -20.43 -5.72 -13.46
N ASN A 240 -21.73 -6.02 -13.42
CA ASN A 240 -22.20 -7.36 -13.08
C ASN A 240 -21.69 -8.45 -14.05
N TYR A 241 -21.55 -8.16 -15.34
CA TYR A 241 -21.03 -9.12 -16.31
C TYR A 241 -19.56 -9.50 -16.04
N GLN A 242 -18.73 -8.54 -15.58
CA GLN A 242 -17.34 -8.82 -15.21
C GLN A 242 -17.25 -9.56 -13.87
N LEU A 243 -18.09 -9.20 -12.90
CA LEU A 243 -18.23 -10.01 -11.69
C LEU A 243 -18.55 -11.45 -12.02
N HIS A 244 -19.45 -11.67 -12.99
CA HIS A 244 -19.82 -13.01 -13.42
C HIS A 244 -18.63 -13.79 -13.94
N GLU A 245 -17.81 -13.20 -14.79
CA GLU A 245 -16.61 -13.81 -15.33
C GLU A 245 -15.64 -14.21 -14.20
N HIS A 246 -15.28 -13.29 -13.31
CA HIS A 246 -14.36 -13.56 -12.21
C HIS A 246 -14.88 -14.60 -11.21
N TYR A 247 -16.18 -14.57 -10.87
CA TYR A 247 -16.76 -15.58 -9.99
C TYR A 247 -16.91 -16.94 -10.68
N SER A 248 -17.19 -16.98 -11.97
CA SER A 248 -17.23 -18.21 -12.77
C SER A 248 -15.84 -18.85 -12.83
N ASN A 249 -14.79 -18.05 -13.08
CA ASN A 249 -13.41 -18.48 -13.04
C ASN A 249 -13.00 -18.98 -11.66
N ALA A 250 -13.36 -18.24 -10.59
CA ALA A 250 -13.10 -18.67 -9.21
C ALA A 250 -13.69 -20.05 -8.92
N MET A 251 -14.90 -20.32 -9.38
CA MET A 251 -15.52 -21.65 -9.25
C MET A 251 -14.79 -22.70 -10.07
N SER A 252 -14.29 -22.37 -11.26
CA SER A 252 -13.55 -23.29 -12.11
C SER A 252 -12.20 -23.71 -11.52
N TYR A 253 -11.55 -22.84 -10.74
CA TYR A 253 -10.30 -23.17 -10.04
C TYR A 253 -10.49 -24.21 -8.94
N LEU A 254 -11.72 -24.36 -8.41
CA LEU A 254 -12.09 -25.36 -7.42
C LEU A 254 -12.62 -26.66 -8.04
N ASP A 255 -12.84 -26.69 -9.34
CA ASP A 255 -13.17 -27.92 -10.07
C ASP A 255 -11.93 -28.81 -10.22
N ASN A 256 -12.15 -30.12 -10.45
CA ASN A 256 -11.05 -31.08 -10.63
C ASN A 256 -9.93 -30.88 -9.59
N TRP A 257 -10.36 -30.79 -8.35
CA TRP A 257 -9.48 -30.53 -7.21
C TRP A 257 -8.39 -31.58 -7.03
N PRO A 258 -7.11 -31.22 -6.76
CA PRO A 258 -6.58 -29.86 -6.63
C PRO A 258 -5.94 -29.31 -7.94
N HIS A 259 -6.17 -29.99 -9.06
CA HIS A 259 -5.44 -29.73 -10.32
C HIS A 259 -5.62 -28.29 -10.82
N ASN A 260 -6.86 -27.83 -10.96
CA ASN A 260 -7.14 -26.49 -11.48
C ASN A 260 -6.61 -25.37 -10.56
N PHE A 261 -6.64 -25.58 -9.25
CA PHE A 261 -6.04 -24.66 -8.30
C PHE A 261 -4.50 -24.62 -8.42
N CYS A 262 -3.86 -25.79 -8.60
CA CYS A 262 -2.42 -25.83 -8.88
C CYS A 262 -2.06 -25.15 -10.19
N GLN A 263 -2.94 -25.22 -11.21
CA GLN A 263 -2.78 -24.47 -12.45
C GLN A 263 -2.84 -22.96 -12.21
N LEU A 264 -3.82 -22.47 -11.45
CA LEU A 264 -3.90 -21.06 -11.03
C LEU A 264 -2.60 -20.59 -10.36
N LEU A 265 -2.02 -21.39 -9.45
CA LEU A 265 -0.73 -21.07 -8.81
C LEU A 265 0.41 -21.00 -9.83
N SER A 266 0.41 -21.88 -10.84
CA SER A 266 1.41 -21.91 -11.91
C SER A 266 1.31 -20.67 -12.79
N ASP A 267 0.09 -20.27 -13.17
CA ASP A 267 -0.18 -19.10 -14.00
C ASP A 267 0.17 -17.80 -13.27
N SER A 268 -0.23 -17.68 -12.01
CA SER A 268 0.20 -16.57 -11.13
C SER A 268 1.72 -16.45 -11.08
N ARG A 269 2.40 -17.58 -10.92
CA ARG A 269 3.86 -17.66 -10.88
C ARG A 269 4.49 -17.20 -12.20
N LYS A 270 3.94 -17.63 -13.33
CA LYS A 270 4.42 -17.24 -14.67
C LYS A 270 4.28 -15.74 -14.88
N VAL A 271 3.07 -15.18 -14.71
CA VAL A 271 2.79 -13.74 -14.85
C VAL A 271 3.72 -12.89 -13.98
N ARG A 272 3.95 -13.30 -12.73
CA ARG A 272 4.81 -12.53 -11.82
C ARG A 272 6.29 -12.66 -12.11
N ARG A 273 6.73 -13.80 -12.62
CA ARG A 273 8.12 -13.98 -13.11
C ARG A 273 8.41 -13.12 -14.31
N ASP A 274 7.49 -13.04 -15.26
CA ASP A 274 7.60 -12.19 -16.45
C ASP A 274 7.71 -10.70 -16.05
N LYS A 275 7.14 -10.33 -14.91
CA LYS A 275 7.27 -9.00 -14.26
C LYS A 275 8.49 -8.86 -13.34
N GLY A 276 9.41 -9.82 -13.30
CA GLY A 276 10.66 -9.76 -12.55
C GLY A 276 10.61 -10.28 -11.11
N ALA A 277 9.55 -10.96 -10.68
CA ALA A 277 9.47 -11.55 -9.33
C ALA A 277 10.25 -12.87 -9.25
N ASN A 278 11.52 -12.82 -8.87
CA ASN A 278 12.43 -13.98 -8.85
C ASN A 278 12.91 -14.40 -7.45
N ASP A 279 12.22 -13.96 -6.39
CA ASP A 279 12.67 -14.09 -4.99
C ASP A 279 12.12 -15.32 -4.26
N GLY A 280 11.71 -16.35 -4.98
CA GLY A 280 11.20 -17.61 -4.43
C GLY A 280 9.68 -17.80 -4.59
N ILE A 281 9.24 -19.07 -4.50
CA ILE A 281 7.89 -19.53 -4.87
C ILE A 281 6.77 -18.68 -4.24
N SER A 282 6.89 -18.32 -2.97
CA SER A 282 5.87 -17.53 -2.28
C SER A 282 5.69 -16.12 -2.87
N LYS A 283 6.78 -15.46 -3.24
CA LYS A 283 6.73 -14.15 -3.90
C LYS A 283 6.33 -14.26 -5.37
N GLU A 284 6.73 -15.31 -6.04
CA GLU A 284 6.36 -15.59 -7.43
C GLU A 284 4.85 -15.87 -7.57
N ILE A 285 4.23 -16.54 -6.58
CA ILE A 285 2.77 -16.75 -6.54
C ILE A 285 2.05 -15.45 -6.10
N GLY A 286 2.60 -14.72 -5.12
CA GLY A 286 2.05 -13.42 -4.68
C GLY A 286 0.81 -13.53 -3.81
N ALA A 287 -0.25 -12.79 -4.15
CA ALA A 287 -1.45 -12.64 -3.31
C ALA A 287 -2.11 -13.96 -2.89
N PRO A 288 -2.26 -14.99 -3.76
CA PRO A 288 -2.80 -16.28 -3.33
C PRO A 288 -2.04 -16.89 -2.15
N PHE A 289 -0.70 -16.82 -2.19
CA PHE A 289 0.12 -17.32 -1.08
C PHE A 289 -0.14 -16.55 0.22
N TYR A 290 -0.16 -15.21 0.16
CA TYR A 290 -0.31 -14.40 1.38
C TYR A 290 -1.65 -14.62 2.06
N LEU A 291 -2.73 -14.73 1.28
CA LEU A 291 -4.05 -15.01 1.81
C LEU A 291 -4.11 -16.40 2.47
N ILE A 292 -3.67 -17.45 1.77
CA ILE A 292 -3.70 -18.82 2.26
C ILE A 292 -2.84 -18.94 3.52
N ASN A 293 -1.64 -18.34 3.52
CA ASN A 293 -0.74 -18.38 4.66
C ASN A 293 -1.28 -17.63 5.89
N ALA A 294 -1.98 -16.51 5.68
CA ALA A 294 -2.59 -15.75 6.77
C ALA A 294 -3.79 -16.47 7.41
N ASN A 295 -4.47 -17.33 6.67
CA ASN A 295 -5.69 -18.02 7.10
C ASN A 295 -5.53 -19.55 7.21
N GLN A 296 -4.31 -20.07 7.25
CA GLN A 296 -4.02 -21.49 7.22
C GLN A 296 -4.68 -22.32 8.34
N GLU A 297 -5.04 -21.69 9.45
CA GLU A 297 -5.67 -22.34 10.60
C GLU A 297 -7.21 -22.44 10.48
N ARG A 298 -7.80 -21.74 9.50
CA ARG A 298 -9.25 -21.74 9.28
C ARG A 298 -9.66 -22.93 8.40
N ALA A 299 -10.69 -23.65 8.80
CA ALA A 299 -11.15 -24.89 8.13
C ALA A 299 -11.37 -24.70 6.62
N ILE A 300 -11.99 -23.59 6.20
CA ILE A 300 -12.26 -23.29 4.80
C ILE A 300 -10.97 -23.15 3.95
N TYR A 301 -9.83 -22.75 4.54
CA TYR A 301 -8.56 -22.58 3.83
C TYR A 301 -7.63 -23.79 3.93
N GLN A 302 -7.93 -24.78 4.76
CA GLN A 302 -7.10 -25.97 4.93
C GLN A 302 -6.84 -26.72 3.60
N PRO A 303 -7.86 -27.00 2.77
CA PRO A 303 -7.62 -27.67 1.48
C PRO A 303 -6.67 -26.87 0.58
N LEU A 304 -6.80 -25.52 0.54
CA LEU A 304 -5.92 -24.65 -0.25
C LEU A 304 -4.49 -24.69 0.27
N TRP A 305 -4.32 -24.70 1.60
CA TRP A 305 -3.01 -24.79 2.23
C TRP A 305 -2.31 -26.11 1.94
N GLU A 306 -3.04 -27.21 1.99
CA GLU A 306 -2.54 -28.54 1.64
C GLU A 306 -2.14 -28.63 0.17
N ALA A 307 -3.00 -28.18 -0.74
CA ALA A 307 -2.72 -28.14 -2.18
C ALA A 307 -1.52 -27.26 -2.49
N TYR A 308 -1.42 -26.06 -1.88
CA TYR A 308 -0.27 -25.18 -2.01
C TYR A 308 1.03 -25.86 -1.55
N ASN A 309 1.01 -26.53 -0.39
CA ASN A 309 2.19 -27.21 0.13
C ASN A 309 2.63 -28.39 -0.76
N ALA A 310 1.67 -29.12 -1.31
CA ALA A 310 1.94 -30.20 -2.29
C ALA A 310 2.58 -29.64 -3.57
N TYR A 311 1.98 -28.58 -4.14
CA TYR A 311 2.50 -27.85 -5.29
C TYR A 311 3.93 -27.31 -5.05
N ARG A 312 4.16 -26.71 -3.88
CA ARG A 312 5.48 -26.18 -3.49
C ARG A 312 6.53 -27.30 -3.40
N LYS A 313 6.19 -28.43 -2.78
CA LYS A 313 7.08 -29.59 -2.66
C LYS A 313 7.46 -30.14 -4.04
N GLN A 314 6.50 -30.27 -4.95
CA GLN A 314 6.72 -30.74 -6.32
C GLN A 314 7.60 -29.75 -7.11
N SER A 315 7.34 -28.46 -7.02
CA SER A 315 8.13 -27.41 -7.68
C SER A 315 9.58 -27.37 -7.20
N ILE A 316 9.80 -27.61 -5.90
CA ILE A 316 11.15 -27.70 -5.33
C ILE A 316 11.87 -28.97 -5.84
N ARG A 317 11.19 -30.12 -5.86
CA ARG A 317 11.76 -31.37 -6.40
C ARG A 317 12.17 -31.21 -7.86
N GLN A 318 11.29 -30.67 -8.68
CA GLN A 318 11.57 -30.44 -10.11
C GLN A 318 12.76 -29.50 -10.32
N THR A 319 12.85 -28.42 -9.54
CA THR A 319 14.00 -27.52 -9.56
C THR A 319 15.29 -28.24 -9.14
N MET A 320 15.23 -29.12 -8.13
CA MET A 320 16.40 -29.89 -7.68
C MET A 320 16.83 -30.94 -8.71
N GLU A 321 15.89 -31.56 -9.41
CA GLU A 321 16.17 -32.50 -10.51
C GLU A 321 16.78 -31.78 -11.71
N ASP A 322 16.25 -30.63 -12.09
CA ASP A 322 16.82 -29.75 -13.15
C ASP A 322 18.26 -29.34 -12.82
N LEU A 323 18.54 -29.04 -11.54
CA LEU A 323 19.89 -28.72 -11.07
C LEU A 323 20.82 -29.92 -11.10
N LYS A 324 20.34 -31.14 -10.77
CA LYS A 324 21.13 -32.37 -10.87
C LYS A 324 21.45 -32.72 -12.32
N GLN A 325 20.48 -32.58 -13.23
CA GLN A 325 20.67 -32.84 -14.68
C GLN A 325 21.67 -31.89 -15.33
N LYS A 326 21.77 -30.64 -14.83
CA LYS A 326 22.71 -29.62 -15.37
C LYS A 326 24.13 -29.74 -14.80
N ARG A 327 24.52 -30.87 -14.20
CA ARG A 327 25.88 -31.11 -13.63
C ARG A 327 26.35 -29.90 -12.82
N ILE A 328 25.64 -29.58 -11.71
CA ILE A 328 26.18 -28.68 -10.70
C ILE A 328 27.41 -29.39 -10.12
N ASN A 329 28.60 -28.81 -10.32
CA ASN A 329 29.85 -29.33 -9.75
C ASN A 329 29.65 -29.56 -8.26
N ALA A 330 30.18 -30.67 -7.71
CA ALA A 330 30.10 -31.01 -6.28
C ALA A 330 30.60 -29.87 -5.36
N ASP A 331 31.44 -28.96 -5.92
CA ASP A 331 32.00 -27.79 -5.22
C ASP A 331 31.03 -26.62 -5.06
N GLN A 332 29.83 -26.65 -5.61
CA GLN A 332 28.89 -25.54 -5.54
C GLN A 332 27.65 -25.90 -4.73
N VAL A 333 27.20 -24.98 -3.91
CA VAL A 333 25.99 -25.09 -3.09
C VAL A 333 25.07 -23.89 -3.30
N ALA A 334 23.76 -24.11 -3.27
CA ALA A 334 22.79 -23.01 -3.35
C ALA A 334 22.98 -22.06 -2.15
N VAL A 335 22.96 -20.76 -2.40
CA VAL A 335 23.10 -19.72 -1.37
C VAL A 335 22.14 -19.94 -0.20
N ARG A 336 20.93 -20.46 -0.47
CA ARG A 336 19.94 -20.77 0.58
C ARG A 336 20.41 -21.90 1.53
N VAL A 337 21.08 -22.91 0.99
CA VAL A 337 21.63 -24.04 1.78
C VAL A 337 22.84 -23.56 2.56
N ALA A 338 23.76 -22.86 1.90
CA ALA A 338 24.92 -22.26 2.55
C ALA A 338 24.55 -21.26 3.66
N ALA A 339 23.50 -20.47 3.45
CA ALA A 339 23.00 -19.53 4.45
C ALA A 339 22.47 -20.25 5.70
N LYS A 340 21.83 -21.41 5.54
CA LYS A 340 21.39 -22.26 6.65
C LYS A 340 22.57 -22.87 7.41
N GLU A 341 23.61 -23.30 6.71
CA GLU A 341 24.86 -23.80 7.32
C GLU A 341 25.59 -22.74 8.16
N LEU A 342 25.49 -21.47 7.74
CA LEU A 342 26.14 -20.32 8.40
C LEU A 342 25.22 -19.60 9.41
N ASP A 343 24.03 -20.11 9.66
CA ASP A 343 23.00 -19.46 10.51
C ASP A 343 22.72 -18.00 10.15
N VAL A 344 22.60 -17.72 8.86
CA VAL A 344 22.28 -16.39 8.33
C VAL A 344 21.15 -16.49 7.31
N ARG A 345 20.51 -15.34 7.00
CA ARG A 345 19.51 -15.30 5.92
C ARG A 345 20.18 -15.31 4.54
N PRO A 346 19.54 -15.88 3.50
CA PRO A 346 20.11 -15.91 2.15
C PRO A 346 20.50 -14.52 1.61
N GLU A 347 19.72 -13.50 1.92
CA GLU A 347 19.98 -12.12 1.51
C GLU A 347 21.20 -11.54 2.22
N GLN A 348 21.41 -11.91 3.48
CA GLN A 348 22.58 -11.52 4.25
C GLN A 348 23.83 -12.15 3.66
N LEU A 349 23.80 -13.46 3.37
CA LEU A 349 24.91 -14.15 2.74
C LEU A 349 25.28 -13.54 1.38
N GLN A 350 24.29 -13.17 0.55
CA GLN A 350 24.55 -12.50 -0.72
C GLN A 350 25.25 -11.15 -0.53
N ARG A 351 24.88 -10.38 0.50
CA ARG A 351 25.55 -9.12 0.84
C ARG A 351 26.99 -9.34 1.32
N PHE A 352 27.23 -10.36 2.14
CA PHE A 352 28.58 -10.73 2.55
C PHE A 352 29.43 -11.11 1.36
N CYS A 353 28.91 -11.95 0.46
CA CYS A 353 29.60 -12.30 -0.78
C CYS A 353 29.94 -11.06 -1.62
N LYS A 354 29.00 -10.11 -1.77
CA LYS A 354 29.25 -8.86 -2.49
C LYS A 354 30.34 -8.01 -1.82
N ARG A 355 30.29 -7.86 -0.50
CA ARG A 355 31.28 -7.09 0.28
C ARG A 355 32.67 -7.70 0.22
N LEU A 356 32.75 -9.03 0.35
CA LEU A 356 33.98 -9.79 0.32
C LEU A 356 34.47 -10.16 -1.09
N LYS A 357 33.77 -9.65 -2.13
CA LYS A 357 34.06 -9.95 -3.54
C LYS A 357 34.05 -11.46 -3.88
N ILE A 358 33.25 -12.25 -3.14
CA ILE A 358 33.07 -13.67 -3.42
C ILE A 358 32.11 -13.83 -4.60
N PRO A 359 32.52 -14.49 -5.69
CA PRO A 359 31.68 -14.62 -6.87
C PRO A 359 30.50 -15.54 -6.63
N LEU A 360 29.29 -15.09 -6.97
CA LEU A 360 28.08 -15.89 -7.01
C LEU A 360 27.76 -16.23 -8.46
N LYS A 361 27.53 -17.51 -8.77
CA LYS A 361 27.06 -17.95 -10.08
C LYS A 361 25.53 -18.02 -10.07
N SER A 362 24.89 -17.59 -11.14
CA SER A 362 23.44 -17.77 -11.32
C SER A 362 23.18 -18.93 -12.30
N THR A 363 22.23 -19.79 -11.98
CA THR A 363 21.72 -20.80 -12.90
C THR A 363 20.66 -20.19 -13.83
N ASN A 364 20.30 -20.88 -14.91
CA ASN A 364 19.21 -20.47 -15.79
C ASN A 364 17.83 -20.36 -15.08
N SER A 365 17.69 -20.99 -13.91
CA SER A 365 16.53 -20.88 -13.01
C SER A 365 16.72 -19.81 -11.92
N ASN A 366 17.63 -18.85 -12.12
CA ASN A 366 17.94 -17.74 -11.18
C ASN A 366 18.38 -18.18 -9.77
N ILE A 367 18.75 -19.45 -9.56
CA ILE A 367 19.31 -19.89 -8.28
C ILE A 367 20.75 -19.44 -8.19
N LYS A 368 21.08 -18.68 -7.16
CA LYS A 368 22.44 -18.26 -6.88
C LYS A 368 23.20 -19.36 -6.17
N LEU A 369 24.41 -19.65 -6.66
CA LEU A 369 25.31 -20.67 -6.16
C LEU A 369 26.58 -20.01 -5.61
N ILE A 370 27.10 -20.56 -4.52
CA ILE A 370 28.38 -20.21 -3.92
C ILE A 370 29.28 -21.45 -3.93
N SER A 371 30.58 -21.26 -4.14
CA SER A 371 31.54 -22.39 -4.01
C SER A 371 31.75 -22.74 -2.55
N ARG A 372 31.69 -24.04 -2.21
CA ARG A 372 31.89 -24.57 -0.86
C ARG A 372 33.21 -24.16 -0.23
N LYS A 373 34.25 -23.94 -1.05
CA LYS A 373 35.58 -23.49 -0.56
C LYS A 373 35.54 -22.17 0.23
N HIS A 374 34.53 -21.33 0.03
CA HIS A 374 34.38 -20.06 0.74
C HIS A 374 33.65 -20.17 2.07
N LEU A 375 32.94 -21.29 2.33
CA LEU A 375 32.11 -21.43 3.53
C LEU A 375 32.91 -21.48 4.83
N PRO A 376 34.07 -22.20 4.93
CA PRO A 376 34.86 -22.19 6.14
C PRO A 376 35.36 -20.79 6.53
N ALA A 377 35.87 -20.03 5.56
CA ALA A 377 36.35 -18.66 5.79
C ALA A 377 35.22 -17.71 6.19
N LEU A 378 34.01 -17.86 5.60
CA LEU A 378 32.83 -17.10 5.99
C LEU A 378 32.37 -17.45 7.41
N LYS A 379 32.44 -18.72 7.80
CA LYS A 379 32.06 -19.19 9.13
C LYS A 379 33.04 -18.61 10.17
N GLU A 380 34.32 -18.73 9.93
CA GLU A 380 35.38 -18.17 10.79
C GLU A 380 35.23 -16.65 10.95
N LEU A 381 34.93 -15.93 9.85
CA LEU A 381 34.67 -14.49 9.90
C LEU A 381 33.50 -14.16 10.80
N LEU A 382 32.37 -14.89 10.63
CA LEU A 382 31.16 -14.64 11.40
C LEU A 382 31.33 -14.94 12.89
N GLU A 383 32.13 -15.95 13.23
CA GLU A 383 32.47 -16.32 14.61
C GLU A 383 33.40 -15.29 15.29
N LYS A 384 34.24 -14.61 14.50
CA LYS A 384 35.16 -13.56 15.02
C LYS A 384 34.50 -12.19 15.19
N LEU A 385 33.29 -11.99 14.71
CA LEU A 385 32.62 -10.70 14.81
C LEU A 385 32.32 -10.32 16.26
N LEU A 386 32.73 -9.12 16.64
CA LEU A 386 32.43 -8.53 17.94
C LEU A 386 30.99 -8.01 17.99
N THR A 387 30.29 -8.29 19.06
CA THR A 387 28.99 -7.67 19.37
C THR A 387 29.15 -6.19 19.68
N ILE A 388 28.03 -5.44 19.71
CA ILE A 388 28.07 -4.01 20.09
C ILE A 388 28.62 -3.81 21.51
N SER A 389 28.37 -4.74 22.44
CA SER A 389 28.86 -4.68 23.81
C SER A 389 30.37 -4.87 23.87
N GLU A 390 30.90 -5.95 23.25
CA GLU A 390 32.32 -6.22 23.16
C GLU A 390 33.08 -5.10 22.44
N SER A 391 32.49 -4.56 21.36
CA SER A 391 33.08 -3.43 20.62
C SER A 391 33.11 -2.14 21.43
N SER A 392 32.08 -1.88 22.24
CA SER A 392 32.01 -0.70 23.09
C SER A 392 33.02 -0.80 24.24
N GLU A 393 33.19 -1.99 24.82
CA GLU A 393 34.19 -2.27 25.85
C GLU A 393 35.62 -2.10 25.30
N LYS A 394 35.89 -2.69 24.12
CA LYS A 394 37.19 -2.58 23.45
C LYS A 394 37.55 -1.13 23.07
N LEU A 395 36.56 -0.30 22.77
CA LEU A 395 36.74 1.14 22.52
C LEU A 395 36.77 1.98 23.79
N GLY A 396 36.42 1.43 24.95
CA GLY A 396 36.34 2.17 26.23
C GLY A 396 35.21 3.22 26.22
N ILE A 397 34.09 2.97 25.54
CA ILE A 397 32.96 3.88 25.42
C ILE A 397 31.64 3.15 25.75
N THR A 398 30.58 3.89 25.98
CA THR A 398 29.26 3.28 26.21
C THR A 398 28.62 2.78 24.91
N VAL A 399 27.76 1.77 25.03
CA VAL A 399 26.93 1.27 23.89
C VAL A 399 26.13 2.40 23.25
N TYR A 400 25.67 3.38 24.05
CA TYR A 400 24.94 4.55 23.55
C TYR A 400 25.82 5.42 22.65
N GLN A 401 27.05 5.68 23.06
CA GLN A 401 28.03 6.44 22.29
C GLN A 401 28.41 5.71 21.00
N LEU A 402 28.65 4.39 21.06
CA LEU A 402 28.91 3.59 19.87
C LEU A 402 27.74 3.60 18.87
N ARG A 403 26.49 3.53 19.35
CA ARG A 403 25.32 3.73 18.50
C ARG A 403 25.27 5.13 17.86
N GLY A 404 25.76 6.13 18.54
CA GLY A 404 25.96 7.48 18.00
C GLY A 404 26.92 7.47 16.81
N MET A 405 28.08 6.82 16.97
CA MET A 405 29.08 6.67 15.91
C MET A 405 28.55 5.92 14.69
N ILE A 406 27.80 4.82 14.90
CA ILE A 406 27.15 4.07 13.80
C ILE A 406 26.20 4.98 13.02
N ARG A 407 25.33 5.72 13.73
CA ARG A 407 24.33 6.61 13.08
C ARG A 407 24.95 7.71 12.24
N LYS A 408 26.13 8.19 12.59
CA LYS A 408 26.85 9.27 11.89
C LYS A 408 27.91 8.78 10.91
N GLY A 409 28.09 7.47 10.80
CA GLY A 409 29.06 6.86 9.87
C GLY A 409 30.50 6.89 10.35
N GLY A 410 30.76 7.25 11.61
CA GLY A 410 32.10 7.24 12.21
C GLY A 410 32.67 5.84 12.41
N ILE A 411 31.82 4.82 12.39
CA ILE A 411 32.22 3.42 12.30
C ILE A 411 31.16 2.65 11.49
N ILE A 412 31.63 1.76 10.60
CA ILE A 412 30.73 0.99 9.72
C ILE A 412 30.66 -0.44 10.26
N PRO A 413 29.51 -0.90 10.76
CA PRO A 413 29.34 -2.26 11.23
C PRO A 413 29.34 -3.25 10.06
N PHE A 414 29.78 -4.49 10.32
CA PHE A 414 29.70 -5.57 9.36
C PHE A 414 28.27 -6.08 9.19
N ARG A 415 27.53 -6.21 10.32
CA ARG A 415 26.12 -6.58 10.36
C ARG A 415 25.35 -5.60 11.24
N GLY A 416 24.05 -5.44 10.95
CA GLY A 416 23.20 -4.62 11.80
C GLY A 416 21.84 -4.30 11.20
N PRO A 417 20.91 -3.71 11.99
CA PRO A 417 19.55 -3.40 11.55
C PRO A 417 19.47 -2.58 10.26
N THR A 418 20.38 -1.64 10.04
CA THR A 418 20.45 -0.80 8.84
C THR A 418 21.35 -1.35 7.74
N VAL A 419 22.15 -2.39 8.03
CA VAL A 419 23.08 -2.99 7.06
C VAL A 419 22.46 -4.19 6.36
N ASP A 420 22.02 -5.18 7.14
CA ASP A 420 21.56 -6.48 6.66
C ASP A 420 20.29 -6.98 7.37
N LYS A 421 19.61 -6.10 8.13
CA LYS A 421 18.42 -6.39 8.94
C LYS A 421 18.68 -7.44 10.06
N SER A 422 19.92 -7.57 10.52
CA SER A 422 20.24 -8.35 11.71
C SER A 422 19.63 -7.69 12.96
N ARG A 423 19.31 -8.49 13.99
CA ARG A 423 18.77 -7.97 15.26
C ARG A 423 19.80 -7.17 16.05
N GLY A 424 21.10 -7.55 15.97
CA GLY A 424 22.22 -6.93 16.67
C GLY A 424 23.19 -6.25 15.71
N TRP A 425 24.06 -5.40 16.28
CA TRP A 425 25.19 -4.82 15.59
C TRP A 425 26.44 -5.67 15.83
N TYR A 426 27.18 -5.94 14.75
CA TYR A 426 28.41 -6.74 14.79
C TYR A 426 29.49 -6.06 13.97
N PHE A 427 30.73 -6.15 14.47
CA PHE A 427 31.89 -5.46 13.91
C PHE A 427 33.04 -6.45 13.66
N GLU A 428 33.79 -6.19 12.61
CA GLU A 428 35.09 -6.86 12.39
C GLU A 428 36.08 -6.33 13.45
N PRO A 429 36.80 -7.20 14.16
CA PRO A 429 37.81 -6.77 15.12
C PRO A 429 38.79 -5.75 14.53
N GLU A 430 39.23 -6.00 13.29
CA GLU A 430 40.17 -5.16 12.54
C GLU A 430 39.67 -3.74 12.34
N ALA A 431 38.35 -3.55 12.16
CA ALA A 431 37.73 -2.22 12.01
C ALA A 431 37.85 -1.40 13.31
N ILE A 432 37.69 -2.06 14.46
CA ILE A 432 37.88 -1.45 15.78
C ILE A 432 39.34 -1.13 16.03
N ASP A 433 40.24 -2.09 15.74
CA ASP A 433 41.68 -1.93 15.93
C ASP A 433 42.26 -0.84 15.03
N THR A 434 41.81 -0.76 13.77
CA THR A 434 42.20 0.30 12.84
C THR A 434 41.80 1.68 13.36
N LEU A 435 40.57 1.84 13.87
CA LEU A 435 40.14 3.09 14.45
C LEU A 435 41.00 3.50 15.65
N LEU A 436 41.21 2.57 16.57
CA LEU A 436 42.08 2.82 17.74
C LEU A 436 43.53 3.14 17.33
N HIS A 437 44.07 2.43 16.35
CA HIS A 437 45.41 2.68 15.83
C HIS A 437 45.54 4.10 15.24
N GLU A 438 44.59 4.51 14.40
CA GLU A 438 44.61 5.85 13.80
C GLU A 438 44.47 6.98 14.83
N ILE A 439 43.72 6.75 15.90
CA ILE A 439 43.60 7.70 17.02
C ILE A 439 44.89 7.73 17.84
N ASN A 440 45.44 6.54 18.16
CA ASN A 440 46.66 6.42 18.97
C ASN A 440 47.88 7.01 18.27
N LYS A 441 47.94 6.93 16.94
CA LYS A 441 48.99 7.57 16.13
C LYS A 441 49.03 9.10 16.33
N ARG A 442 47.88 9.71 16.65
CA ARG A 442 47.75 11.14 16.88
C ARG A 442 47.84 11.54 18.36
N CYS A 443 47.99 10.56 19.27
CA CYS A 443 47.94 10.79 20.69
C CYS A 443 49.30 11.27 21.23
N LEU A 444 49.31 12.29 22.07
CA LEU A 444 50.48 12.76 22.78
C LEU A 444 50.68 11.96 24.08
N PHE A 445 51.86 11.33 24.23
CA PHE A 445 52.20 10.49 25.39
C PHE A 445 53.12 11.15 26.42
N LYS A 446 53.68 12.34 26.12
CA LYS A 446 54.61 13.06 27.03
C LYS A 446 54.33 14.56 27.01
N GLY A 447 54.42 15.19 28.19
CA GLY A 447 54.42 16.64 28.33
C GLY A 447 53.08 17.32 28.59
N TYR A 448 52.00 16.57 28.73
CA TYR A 448 50.68 17.16 29.02
C TYR A 448 50.57 17.49 30.51
N LYS A 449 50.54 18.78 30.86
CA LYS A 449 50.17 19.20 32.23
C LYS A 449 48.67 18.99 32.41
N ARG A 450 48.27 18.21 33.43
CA ARG A 450 46.87 17.88 33.75
C ARG A 450 45.97 19.10 34.08
N THR A 451 46.56 20.30 34.22
CA THR A 451 45.85 21.55 34.43
C THR A 451 45.23 22.01 33.11
N HIS A 452 43.91 22.15 33.06
CA HIS A 452 43.09 22.53 31.90
C HIS A 452 42.88 21.46 30.84
N CYS A 453 42.86 20.18 31.23
CA CYS A 453 42.46 19.08 30.35
C CYS A 453 41.05 18.59 30.71
N LEU A 454 40.30 18.25 29.68
CA LEU A 454 38.99 17.64 29.79
C LEU A 454 39.05 16.16 29.38
N SER A 455 38.38 15.29 30.12
CA SER A 455 38.14 13.93 29.65
C SER A 455 37.24 13.90 28.43
N LEU A 456 37.17 12.77 27.72
CA LEU A 456 36.25 12.57 26.61
C LEU A 456 34.80 12.89 27.03
N GLN A 457 34.38 12.40 28.19
CA GLN A 457 33.03 12.60 28.69
C GLN A 457 32.73 14.10 28.98
N GLN A 458 33.68 14.79 29.63
CA GLN A 458 33.55 16.24 29.90
C GLN A 458 33.55 17.05 28.60
N SER A 459 34.33 16.64 27.59
CA SER A 459 34.32 17.28 26.27
C SER A 459 32.98 17.11 25.56
N ILE A 460 32.39 15.90 25.61
CA ILE A 460 31.07 15.64 25.06
C ILE A 460 30.02 16.51 25.79
N GLU A 461 30.06 16.60 27.12
CA GLU A 461 29.13 17.41 27.91
C GLU A 461 29.22 18.91 27.55
N GLN A 462 30.41 19.46 27.46
CA GLN A 462 30.63 20.87 27.07
C GLN A 462 30.16 21.19 25.64
N LEU A 463 30.24 20.21 24.73
CA LEU A 463 29.91 20.37 23.32
C LEU A 463 28.44 19.97 23.01
N SER A 464 27.76 19.30 23.92
CA SER A 464 26.40 18.77 23.75
C SER A 464 25.38 19.85 23.37
N TYR A 465 25.48 21.06 23.96
CA TYR A 465 24.64 22.20 23.61
C TYR A 465 24.76 22.59 22.13
N HIS A 466 25.93 22.40 21.55
CA HIS A 466 26.21 22.65 20.14
C HIS A 466 25.90 21.44 19.23
N ARG A 467 25.29 20.38 19.79
CA ARG A 467 24.99 19.10 19.09
C ARG A 467 26.22 18.39 18.54
N ILE A 468 27.37 18.64 19.15
CA ILE A 468 28.63 17.94 18.89
C ILE A 468 28.73 16.81 19.91
N GLY A 469 28.83 15.59 19.44
CA GLY A 469 28.97 14.39 20.26
C GLY A 469 30.25 13.64 19.95
N LEU A 470 30.34 12.41 20.45
CA LEU A 470 31.50 11.55 20.21
C LEU A 470 31.90 11.41 18.73
N PRO A 471 30.96 11.22 17.78
CA PRO A 471 31.34 11.09 16.37
C PRO A 471 32.08 12.32 15.84
N GLU A 472 31.63 13.52 16.15
CA GLU A 472 32.30 14.76 15.70
C GLU A 472 33.66 14.97 16.38
N ILE A 473 33.78 14.53 17.62
CA ILE A 473 35.07 14.56 18.34
C ILE A 473 36.05 13.60 17.66
N VAL A 474 35.63 12.39 17.33
CA VAL A 474 36.46 11.42 16.60
C VAL A 474 36.83 11.95 15.21
N ASP A 475 35.89 12.56 14.48
CA ASP A 475 36.18 13.17 13.18
C ASP A 475 37.18 14.34 13.32
N ALA A 476 37.11 15.14 14.39
CA ALA A 476 38.04 16.21 14.67
C ALA A 476 39.46 15.67 15.01
N ILE A 477 39.57 14.54 15.71
CA ILE A 477 40.84 13.86 15.94
C ILE A 477 41.42 13.35 14.62
N LEU A 478 40.62 12.65 13.82
CA LEU A 478 41.08 12.06 12.56
C LEU A 478 41.45 13.10 11.50
N SER A 479 40.90 14.31 11.60
CA SER A 479 41.21 15.46 10.74
C SER A 479 42.26 16.42 11.32
N ASP A 480 42.94 16.03 12.39
CA ASP A 480 44.00 16.77 13.09
C ASP A 480 43.56 18.16 13.62
N GLN A 481 42.22 18.34 13.84
CA GLN A 481 41.64 19.53 14.44
C GLN A 481 41.61 19.51 15.96
N LEU A 482 41.68 18.31 16.55
CA LEU A 482 41.70 18.10 17.98
C LEU A 482 42.78 17.07 18.32
N GLN A 483 43.73 17.46 19.16
CA GLN A 483 44.85 16.60 19.53
C GLN A 483 44.57 15.87 20.83
N PRO A 484 44.42 14.52 20.80
CA PRO A 484 44.26 13.73 22.01
C PRO A 484 45.58 13.56 22.76
N ALA A 485 45.48 13.43 24.08
CA ALA A 485 46.58 13.07 24.95
C ALA A 485 46.18 11.93 25.88
N SER A 486 47.12 11.09 26.32
CA SER A 486 46.84 10.04 27.29
C SER A 486 48.10 9.70 28.10
N ALA A 487 47.90 9.23 29.33
CA ALA A 487 48.92 8.65 30.17
C ALA A 487 49.20 7.16 29.81
N SER A 488 48.26 6.50 29.18
CA SER A 488 48.39 5.10 28.72
C SER A 488 49.18 5.01 27.43
N LYS A 489 50.02 3.97 27.28
CA LYS A 489 50.77 3.71 26.02
C LYS A 489 49.89 3.15 24.91
N ALA A 490 48.74 2.58 25.26
CA ALA A 490 47.74 2.04 24.34
C ALA A 490 46.34 2.48 24.82
N PRO A 491 46.00 3.77 24.69
CA PRO A 491 44.73 4.27 25.20
C PRO A 491 43.54 3.80 24.36
N VAL A 492 42.44 3.58 25.05
CA VAL A 492 41.11 3.49 24.44
C VAL A 492 40.46 4.87 24.39
N LEU A 493 39.36 5.04 23.65
CA LEU A 493 38.70 6.34 23.52
C LEU A 493 38.32 6.98 24.87
N GLY A 494 37.93 6.15 25.85
CA GLY A 494 37.60 6.61 27.21
C GLY A 494 38.76 7.23 27.99
N ASP A 495 40.00 6.87 27.63
CA ASP A 495 41.23 7.33 28.33
C ASP A 495 41.75 8.66 27.78
N LEU A 496 41.15 9.18 26.72
CA LEU A 496 41.65 10.36 26.03
C LEU A 496 41.34 11.64 26.83
N LEU A 497 42.33 12.51 26.86
CA LEU A 497 42.28 13.85 27.41
C LEU A 497 42.46 14.89 26.30
N PHE A 498 41.80 16.02 26.43
CA PHE A 498 41.81 17.09 25.42
C PHE A 498 42.06 18.44 26.07
N SER A 499 42.73 19.34 25.37
CA SER A 499 42.88 20.72 25.80
C SER A 499 41.49 21.41 25.80
N GLU A 500 41.16 22.07 26.92
CA GLU A 500 39.88 22.82 27.02
C GLU A 500 39.79 23.92 25.94
N ALA A 501 40.89 24.54 25.57
CA ALA A 501 40.95 25.54 24.52
C ALA A 501 40.59 24.98 23.13
N GLU A 502 41.15 23.80 22.79
CA GLU A 502 40.84 23.11 21.53
C GLU A 502 39.40 22.62 21.49
N VAL A 503 38.89 22.06 22.58
CA VAL A 503 37.47 21.64 22.69
C VAL A 503 36.55 22.85 22.51
N ARG A 504 36.86 24.00 23.08
CA ARG A 504 36.09 25.24 22.86
C ARG A 504 36.16 25.73 21.43
N ALA A 505 37.30 25.56 20.73
CA ALA A 505 37.46 25.95 19.33
C ALA A 505 36.60 25.12 18.37
N LEU A 506 36.21 23.88 18.73
CA LEU A 506 35.26 23.07 17.95
C LEU A 506 33.84 23.60 17.94
N ARG A 507 33.49 24.58 18.77
CA ARG A 507 32.14 25.21 18.74
C ARG A 507 31.94 25.87 17.38
N PRO A 508 30.85 25.52 16.65
CA PRO A 508 30.63 26.09 15.32
C PRO A 508 30.45 27.60 15.44
N SER A 509 31.32 28.35 14.80
CA SER A 509 31.02 29.73 14.47
C SER A 509 29.83 29.69 13.50
N ILE A 510 28.78 30.45 13.78
CA ILE A 510 27.57 30.57 12.95
C ILE A 510 27.96 31.26 11.64
N GLN A 511 28.58 30.52 10.72
CA GLN A 511 28.68 30.92 9.32
C GLN A 511 27.68 30.06 8.53
N SER A 512 26.54 30.68 8.20
CA SER A 512 25.58 30.16 7.24
C SER A 512 26.34 29.76 5.97
N SER A 513 26.24 28.49 5.56
CA SER A 513 26.79 28.05 4.28
C SER A 513 26.07 28.80 3.15
N SER A 514 26.69 29.85 2.63
CA SER A 514 26.12 30.73 1.61
C SER A 514 25.87 30.05 0.25
N LYS A 515 26.28 28.80 0.07
CA LYS A 515 26.30 28.08 -1.21
C LYS A 515 25.02 27.26 -1.48
N TYR A 516 24.37 26.75 -0.45
CA TYR A 516 23.20 25.86 -0.56
C TYR A 516 22.02 26.38 0.24
N TRP A 517 20.82 26.23 -0.33
CA TRP A 517 19.55 26.50 0.33
C TRP A 517 18.79 25.21 0.63
N GLN A 518 18.24 25.14 1.83
CA GLN A 518 17.32 24.07 2.24
C GLN A 518 15.89 24.37 1.75
N PRO A 519 14.98 23.38 1.76
CA PRO A 519 13.60 23.57 1.29
C PRO A 519 12.90 24.79 1.89
N LEU A 520 13.16 25.13 3.16
CA LEU A 520 12.58 26.30 3.81
C LEU A 520 13.11 27.63 3.21
N ASP A 521 14.38 27.69 2.86
CA ASP A 521 14.99 28.88 2.25
C ASP A 521 14.50 29.04 0.80
N ILE A 522 14.37 27.93 0.08
CA ILE A 522 13.82 27.88 -1.27
C ILE A 522 12.36 28.35 -1.25
N GLN A 523 11.57 27.87 -0.28
CA GLN A 523 10.18 28.27 -0.06
C GLN A 523 10.05 29.78 0.11
N LYS A 524 10.84 30.36 1.01
CA LYS A 524 10.86 31.81 1.25
C LYS A 524 11.26 32.61 -0.01
N HIS A 525 12.29 32.13 -0.73
CA HIS A 525 12.79 32.81 -1.91
C HIS A 525 11.83 32.77 -3.11
N LEU A 526 11.18 31.60 -3.33
CA LEU A 526 10.22 31.44 -4.44
C LEU A 526 8.80 31.93 -4.09
N GLY A 527 8.51 32.21 -2.82
CA GLY A 527 7.19 32.65 -2.37
C GLY A 527 6.11 31.56 -2.52
N CYS A 528 6.47 30.28 -2.31
CA CYS A 528 5.58 29.14 -2.51
C CYS A 528 5.46 28.29 -1.24
N ASN A 529 4.60 27.24 -1.24
CA ASN A 529 4.47 26.34 -0.09
C ASN A 529 5.52 25.20 -0.15
N LYS A 530 5.60 24.45 0.94
CA LYS A 530 6.54 23.33 1.12
C LYS A 530 6.37 22.26 0.04
N ASP A 531 5.13 21.92 -0.31
CA ASP A 531 4.82 20.84 -1.24
C ASP A 531 5.28 21.17 -2.68
N ILE A 532 5.15 22.44 -3.07
CA ILE A 532 5.67 22.92 -4.36
C ILE A 532 7.20 22.80 -4.41
N VAL A 533 7.91 23.14 -3.32
CA VAL A 533 9.37 23.00 -3.28
C VAL A 533 9.78 21.54 -3.45
N TYR A 534 9.15 20.63 -2.71
CA TYR A 534 9.45 19.20 -2.83
C TYR A 534 9.06 18.65 -4.22
N GLY A 535 7.96 19.12 -4.81
CA GLY A 535 7.60 18.81 -6.19
C GLY A 535 8.70 19.22 -7.16
N LEU A 536 9.17 20.46 -7.11
CA LEU A 536 10.24 20.97 -7.99
C LEU A 536 11.57 20.22 -7.81
N LEU A 537 11.86 19.70 -6.60
CA LEU A 537 13.04 18.90 -6.32
C LEU A 537 12.89 17.46 -6.82
N ASN A 538 11.71 16.87 -6.69
CA ASN A 538 11.44 15.48 -7.11
C ASN A 538 11.28 15.35 -8.63
N ASP A 539 10.76 16.38 -9.30
CA ASP A 539 10.55 16.42 -10.75
C ASP A 539 11.81 16.92 -11.50
N ASP A 540 12.97 16.96 -10.84
CA ASP A 540 14.27 17.39 -11.37
C ASP A 540 14.32 18.83 -11.96
N HIS A 541 13.33 19.66 -11.64
CA HIS A 541 13.31 21.07 -12.05
C HIS A 541 14.30 21.92 -11.25
N LEU A 542 14.60 21.47 -10.02
CA LEU A 542 15.70 21.99 -9.20
C LEU A 542 16.62 20.82 -8.83
N PRO A 543 17.93 20.89 -9.15
CA PRO A 543 18.86 19.80 -8.86
C PRO A 543 18.96 19.59 -7.34
N MET A 544 18.56 18.39 -6.89
CA MET A 544 18.56 18.01 -5.49
C MET A 544 19.91 17.43 -5.12
N GLU A 545 20.54 17.98 -4.09
CA GLU A 545 21.76 17.44 -3.49
C GLU A 545 21.51 17.08 -2.03
N LYS A 546 22.05 15.93 -1.59
CA LYS A 546 22.09 15.57 -0.18
C LYS A 546 23.42 16.06 0.38
N ILE A 547 23.39 17.10 1.20
CA ILE A 547 24.57 17.69 1.81
C ILE A 547 24.60 17.43 3.30
N HIS A 548 25.81 17.21 3.83
CA HIS A 548 26.05 17.19 5.27
C HIS A 548 26.28 18.60 5.77
N LEU A 549 25.38 19.09 6.62
CA LEU A 549 25.56 20.37 7.30
C LEU A 549 26.29 20.13 8.63
N PRO A 550 27.19 21.02 9.03
CA PRO A 550 27.80 20.96 10.36
C PRO A 550 26.74 20.87 11.46
N GLY A 551 26.89 19.92 12.37
CA GLY A 551 25.96 19.69 13.48
C GLY A 551 24.68 18.92 13.15
N ARG A 552 24.54 18.36 11.95
CA ARG A 552 23.41 17.46 11.59
C ARG A 552 23.90 16.04 11.28
N SER A 553 23.28 15.07 11.95
CA SER A 553 23.61 13.64 11.79
C SER A 553 23.08 13.00 10.50
N ARG A 554 22.16 13.65 9.83
CA ARG A 554 21.59 13.15 8.56
C ARG A 554 21.87 14.17 7.46
N PRO A 555 22.21 13.69 6.26
CA PRO A 555 22.30 14.58 5.12
C PRO A 555 20.93 15.26 4.95
N VAL A 556 20.94 16.56 4.70
CA VAL A 556 19.75 17.32 4.40
C VAL A 556 19.62 17.51 2.90
N VAL A 557 18.38 17.48 2.44
CA VAL A 557 18.07 17.85 1.06
C VAL A 557 18.30 19.34 0.90
N ALA A 558 19.12 19.72 -0.07
CA ALA A 558 19.43 21.10 -0.39
C ALA A 558 19.60 21.27 -1.90
N CYS A 559 19.51 22.49 -2.36
CA CYS A 559 19.77 22.86 -3.73
C CYS A 559 20.78 24.02 -3.77
N LYS A 560 21.62 24.07 -4.79
CA LYS A 560 22.53 25.21 -4.96
C LYS A 560 21.76 26.50 -5.07
N LYS A 561 22.15 27.51 -4.31
CA LYS A 561 21.54 28.86 -4.33
C LYS A 561 21.45 29.42 -5.73
N SER A 562 22.51 29.27 -6.54
CA SER A 562 22.55 29.70 -7.93
C SER A 562 21.48 29.05 -8.82
N ALA A 563 21.20 27.76 -8.61
CA ALA A 563 20.17 27.05 -9.38
C ALA A 563 18.76 27.54 -9.04
N VAL A 564 18.48 27.83 -7.76
CA VAL A 564 17.17 28.35 -7.33
C VAL A 564 16.96 29.79 -7.88
N ILE A 565 17.99 30.60 -7.86
CA ILE A 565 17.95 31.96 -8.43
C ILE A 565 17.70 31.86 -9.94
N ALA A 566 18.47 31.04 -10.66
CA ALA A 566 18.30 30.85 -12.09
C ALA A 566 16.90 30.33 -12.46
N PHE A 567 16.33 29.46 -11.64
CA PHE A 567 14.95 29.00 -11.82
C PHE A 567 13.96 30.14 -11.66
N LYS A 568 14.07 30.95 -10.61
CA LYS A 568 13.22 32.13 -10.38
C LYS A 568 13.33 33.15 -11.51
N ASP A 569 14.52 33.35 -12.05
CA ASP A 569 14.75 34.28 -13.16
C ASP A 569 14.15 33.79 -14.48
N LYS A 570 14.08 32.47 -14.67
CA LYS A 570 13.61 31.82 -15.90
C LYS A 570 12.12 31.54 -15.92
N PHE A 571 11.49 31.32 -14.75
CA PHE A 571 10.12 30.89 -14.65
C PHE A 571 9.27 31.70 -13.66
N TYR A 572 7.96 31.75 -13.93
CA TYR A 572 6.93 32.19 -13.01
C TYR A 572 6.13 30.99 -12.49
N LEU A 573 5.97 30.85 -11.20
CA LEU A 573 5.02 29.91 -10.61
C LEU A 573 3.60 30.46 -10.72
N LEU A 574 2.62 29.65 -11.10
CA LEU A 574 1.22 30.09 -11.25
C LEU A 574 0.67 30.71 -9.96
N ARG A 575 1.04 30.12 -8.80
CA ARG A 575 0.62 30.66 -7.50
C ARG A 575 1.19 32.07 -7.24
N THR A 576 2.44 32.30 -7.57
CA THR A 576 3.07 33.62 -7.42
C THR A 576 2.40 34.64 -8.35
N LEU A 577 2.09 34.22 -9.59
CA LEU A 577 1.34 35.08 -10.52
C LEU A 577 -0.07 35.39 -10.02
N SER A 578 -0.76 34.38 -9.45
CA SER A 578 -2.09 34.55 -8.84
C SER A 578 -2.06 35.56 -7.70
N GLN A 579 -1.04 35.52 -6.86
CA GLN A 579 -0.84 36.52 -5.79
C GLN A 579 -0.56 37.93 -6.32
N GLN A 580 0.23 38.02 -7.36
CA GLN A 580 0.59 39.32 -7.98
C GLN A 580 -0.58 39.97 -8.74
N THR A 581 -1.43 39.17 -9.35
CA THR A 581 -2.57 39.66 -10.15
C THR A 581 -3.87 39.73 -9.37
N GLY A 582 -3.95 39.17 -8.17
CA GLY A 582 -5.20 39.04 -7.41
C GLY A 582 -6.23 38.04 -8.00
N ILE A 583 -5.86 37.36 -9.10
CA ILE A 583 -6.75 36.43 -9.81
C ILE A 583 -6.51 35.02 -9.30
N VAL A 584 -7.58 34.29 -8.94
CA VAL A 584 -7.52 32.88 -8.51
C VAL A 584 -6.79 32.03 -9.56
N SER A 585 -5.87 31.17 -9.10
CA SER A 585 -4.95 30.39 -9.95
C SER A 585 -5.65 29.65 -11.10
N GLU A 586 -6.80 29.05 -10.86
CA GLU A 586 -7.54 28.31 -11.91
C GLU A 586 -8.10 29.26 -13.00
N LYS A 587 -8.63 30.43 -12.58
CA LYS A 587 -9.11 31.46 -13.52
C LYS A 587 -7.95 32.05 -14.31
N LEU A 588 -6.82 32.30 -13.63
CA LEU A 588 -5.61 32.83 -14.28
C LEU A 588 -5.05 31.80 -15.29
N ARG A 589 -5.04 30.53 -14.96
CA ARG A 589 -4.61 29.47 -15.88
C ARG A 589 -5.46 29.41 -17.14
N LYS A 590 -6.79 29.52 -17.01
CA LYS A 590 -7.72 29.58 -18.16
C LYS A 590 -7.47 30.84 -19.01
N LEU A 591 -7.29 31.98 -18.39
CA LEU A 591 -6.98 33.25 -19.09
C LEU A 591 -5.64 33.21 -19.85
N LEU A 592 -4.61 32.60 -19.27
CA LEU A 592 -3.34 32.42 -19.96
C LEU A 592 -3.47 31.46 -21.16
N LYS A 593 -4.28 30.42 -21.03
CA LYS A 593 -4.56 29.45 -22.10
C LYS A 593 -5.32 30.12 -23.27
N THR A 594 -6.30 30.96 -23.02
CA THR A 594 -7.00 31.73 -24.09
C THR A 594 -6.06 32.65 -24.84
N LYS A 595 -5.02 33.18 -24.18
CA LYS A 595 -3.95 33.99 -24.80
C LYS A 595 -2.84 33.12 -25.43
N LYS A 596 -3.06 31.78 -25.60
CA LYS A 596 -2.10 30.80 -26.15
C LYS A 596 -0.78 30.72 -25.37
N ILE A 597 -0.80 31.03 -24.07
CA ILE A 597 0.32 30.89 -23.16
C ILE A 597 0.17 29.62 -22.36
N ASN A 598 0.94 28.59 -22.72
CA ASN A 598 0.89 27.27 -22.07
C ASN A 598 1.96 27.19 -20.97
N PRO A 599 1.69 26.46 -19.88
CA PRO A 599 2.68 26.16 -18.86
C PRO A 599 3.77 25.22 -19.39
N VAL A 600 4.95 25.30 -18.82
CA VAL A 600 6.10 24.43 -19.14
C VAL A 600 5.95 23.08 -18.46
N SER A 601 5.38 23.06 -17.25
CA SER A 601 5.13 21.86 -16.44
C SER A 601 3.88 22.08 -15.58
N GLY A 602 3.29 21.01 -15.10
CA GLY A 602 2.20 21.02 -14.13
C GLY A 602 1.20 19.87 -14.32
N PRO A 603 0.21 19.71 -13.42
CA PRO A 603 -0.72 18.60 -13.41
C PRO A 603 -1.46 18.30 -14.72
N THR A 604 -1.56 19.30 -15.60
CA THR A 604 -2.25 19.18 -16.90
C THR A 604 -1.31 19.06 -18.10
N VAL A 605 0.01 19.01 -17.88
CA VAL A 605 1.03 18.98 -18.94
C VAL A 605 1.83 17.69 -18.90
N ASP A 606 2.45 17.41 -17.76
CA ASP A 606 3.40 16.32 -17.55
C ASP A 606 3.20 15.62 -16.20
N ASN A 607 2.04 15.80 -15.57
CA ASN A 607 1.71 15.39 -14.21
C ASN A 607 2.62 16.01 -13.12
N GLY A 608 3.36 17.06 -13.44
CA GLY A 608 4.20 17.80 -12.48
C GLY A 608 3.37 18.42 -11.36
N TYR A 609 4.01 18.65 -10.22
CA TYR A 609 3.32 19.06 -8.99
C TYR A 609 2.70 20.46 -9.04
N CYS A 610 3.27 21.37 -9.83
CA CYS A 610 2.74 22.74 -9.94
C CYS A 610 2.93 23.32 -11.34
N HIS A 611 1.98 24.17 -11.76
CA HIS A 611 2.12 24.88 -13.03
C HIS A 611 3.13 26.00 -12.90
N PHE A 612 4.08 26.06 -13.86
CA PHE A 612 4.96 27.20 -14.04
C PHE A 612 5.16 27.55 -15.53
N TYR A 613 5.47 28.81 -15.77
CA TYR A 613 5.49 29.41 -17.09
C TYR A 613 6.86 30.03 -17.36
N ARG A 614 7.37 29.89 -18.58
CA ARG A 614 8.62 30.51 -18.98
C ARG A 614 8.45 32.03 -19.06
N LYS A 615 9.37 32.80 -18.48
CA LYS A 615 9.40 34.25 -18.58
C LYS A 615 9.82 34.66 -19.99
N ASN A 616 8.88 35.19 -20.78
CA ASN A 616 9.11 35.73 -22.11
C ASN A 616 8.32 37.02 -22.29
N LYS A 617 8.51 37.67 -23.43
CA LYS A 617 7.84 38.95 -23.76
C LYS A 617 6.31 38.79 -23.78
N THR A 618 5.81 37.66 -24.27
CA THR A 618 4.37 37.36 -24.40
C THR A 618 3.67 37.29 -23.04
N ILE A 619 4.23 36.54 -22.10
CA ILE A 619 3.62 36.41 -20.75
C ILE A 619 3.74 37.75 -20.00
N LYS A 620 4.86 38.49 -20.14
CA LYS A 620 5.02 39.80 -19.51
C LYS A 620 3.99 40.82 -20.02
N LYS A 621 3.68 40.81 -21.32
CA LYS A 621 2.62 41.63 -21.90
C LYS A 621 1.25 41.26 -21.37
N ALA A 622 0.94 39.94 -21.37
CA ALA A 622 -0.34 39.43 -20.87
C ALA A 622 -0.57 39.78 -19.39
N LEU A 623 0.48 39.70 -18.56
CA LEU A 623 0.40 40.07 -17.14
C LEU A 623 0.20 41.55 -16.90
N LYS A 624 0.82 42.43 -17.69
CA LYS A 624 0.57 43.90 -17.61
C LYS A 624 -0.88 44.26 -17.91
N GLU A 625 -1.55 43.50 -18.79
CA GLU A 625 -2.97 43.71 -19.11
C GLU A 625 -3.92 43.15 -18.01
N LEU A 626 -3.43 42.28 -17.14
CA LEU A 626 -4.22 41.62 -16.09
C LEU A 626 -4.01 42.22 -14.69
N ILE A 627 -2.98 43.03 -14.49
CA ILE A 627 -2.74 43.74 -13.24
C ILE A 627 -3.46 45.07 -13.33
N PRO A 628 -4.49 45.36 -12.51
CA PRO A 628 -5.06 46.70 -12.41
C PRO A 628 -3.95 47.66 -11.94
N GLY A 629 -3.75 48.76 -12.62
CA GLY A 629 -2.78 49.79 -12.31
C GLY A 629 -3.00 50.44 -10.93
#